data_9b1c3d9a034d57d838dcf4a84a4d2f32
#
_entry.id   9b1c3d9a034d57d838dcf4a84a4d2f32
#
_cell.length_a   1.000
_cell.length_b   1.000
_cell.length_c   1.000
_cell.angle_alpha   90.00
_cell.angle_beta   90.00
_cell.angle_gamma   90.00
#
_symmetry.space_group_name_H-M   'P 1'
#
loop_
_entity.id
_entity.type
_entity.pdbx_description
1 polymer ?
#
loop_
_entity_poly.entity_id
_entity_poly.type
_entity_poly.pdbx_seq_one_letter_code
_entity_poly.pdbx_strand_id
1 'polypeptide(L)'
;ECDVPWQEEEIKRLVIEPSFQAFQPTSTAGWFCGLNQLDTLEGLQYLDTSKVTNMNHMFSDCALSCLDLSHFDTAQVTNMNNMFSYSACLTSLNLSGFDISQVTDMWSMFDGCSSLVALDLTGFDTSQVTDMSCMFYGCSALTSLDLSRFNTSEVAYMEDMFYECRALISLNLSGFDTAKLTHMERMFRGCSSLTSLNLSNFNTSQVKYMDEVFCGCTALLALDLANFDTSQVESMSAMFKGCSSLTSLDLSHFNTSQVKS
;
A
#
# COMPACT_ATOMS: atom_id res chain seq x y z
N GLU A 1 2.86 -18.52 1.51
CA GLU A 1 1.76 -19.52 1.66
C GLU A 1 1.28 -19.48 3.11
N CYS A 2 -0.04 -19.35 3.30
CA CYS A 2 -0.65 -19.29 4.63
C CYS A 2 -0.89 -20.72 5.12
N ASP A 3 -0.10 -21.20 6.08
CA ASP A 3 -0.26 -22.53 6.69
C ASP A 3 -1.30 -22.47 7.82
N VAL A 4 -2.59 -22.42 7.49
CA VAL A 4 -3.67 -22.52 8.48
C VAL A 4 -4.47 -23.81 8.31
N PRO A 5 -4.94 -24.43 9.40
CA PRO A 5 -5.55 -25.78 9.37
C PRO A 5 -6.85 -25.89 8.55
N TRP A 6 -7.46 -24.77 8.14
CA TRP A 6 -8.75 -24.70 7.44
C TRP A 6 -8.67 -24.19 5.99
N GLN A 7 -7.47 -24.13 5.39
CA GLN A 7 -7.28 -23.67 4.00
C GLN A 7 -7.96 -24.53 2.92
N GLU A 8 -8.29 -25.77 3.21
CA GLU A 8 -8.90 -26.68 2.24
C GLU A 8 -10.44 -26.70 2.27
N GLU A 9 -11.07 -25.89 3.12
CA GLU A 9 -12.52 -25.91 3.29
C GLU A 9 -13.21 -24.72 2.60
N GLU A 10 -14.33 -24.97 1.91
CA GLU A 10 -15.22 -23.95 1.37
C GLU A 10 -16.02 -23.25 2.51
N ILE A 11 -15.30 -22.59 3.42
CA ILE A 11 -15.91 -21.88 4.54
C ILE A 11 -16.58 -20.60 4.03
N LYS A 12 -17.91 -20.55 4.13
CA LYS A 12 -18.71 -19.37 3.77
C LYS A 12 -19.06 -18.50 4.96
N ARG A 13 -19.14 -19.08 6.14
CA ARG A 13 -19.47 -18.37 7.38
C ARG A 13 -18.57 -18.83 8.51
N LEU A 14 -17.98 -17.87 9.22
CA LEU A 14 -17.18 -18.12 10.43
C LEU A 14 -17.73 -17.29 11.57
N VAL A 15 -17.84 -17.89 12.76
CA VAL A 15 -18.33 -17.22 13.97
C VAL A 15 -17.32 -17.38 15.08
N ILE A 16 -16.91 -16.28 15.67
CA ILE A 16 -16.08 -16.23 16.87
C ILE A 16 -17.02 -16.09 18.07
N GLU A 17 -17.03 -17.09 18.94
CA GLU A 17 -17.92 -17.13 20.11
C GLU A 17 -17.40 -16.25 21.25
N PRO A 18 -18.28 -15.74 22.16
CA PRO A 18 -17.86 -14.89 23.30
C PRO A 18 -16.82 -15.54 24.22
N SER A 19 -16.79 -16.86 24.31
CA SER A 19 -15.78 -17.61 25.08
C SER A 19 -14.35 -17.36 24.58
N PHE A 20 -14.20 -16.88 23.34
CA PHE A 20 -12.91 -16.56 22.72
C PHE A 20 -12.20 -15.37 23.39
N GLN A 21 -12.93 -14.49 24.10
CA GLN A 21 -12.35 -13.36 24.86
C GLN A 21 -11.30 -13.78 25.89
N ALA A 22 -11.34 -15.03 26.37
CA ALA A 22 -10.33 -15.54 27.30
C ALA A 22 -9.00 -15.91 26.63
N PHE A 23 -9.00 -16.00 25.30
CA PHE A 23 -7.82 -16.34 24.51
C PHE A 23 -7.10 -15.07 24.06
N GLN A 24 -5.85 -14.93 24.44
CA GLN A 24 -5.00 -13.78 24.11
C GLN A 24 -3.84 -14.23 23.20
N PRO A 25 -4.04 -14.25 21.89
CA PRO A 25 -2.98 -14.64 20.96
C PRO A 25 -1.86 -13.61 20.96
N THR A 26 -0.64 -14.07 20.70
CA THR A 26 0.51 -13.19 20.42
C THR A 26 0.75 -12.99 18.94
N SER A 27 0.08 -13.79 18.10
CA SER A 27 0.08 -13.67 16.64
C SER A 27 -1.27 -14.09 16.08
N THR A 28 -1.76 -13.33 15.10
CA THR A 28 -2.92 -13.64 14.27
C THR A 28 -2.53 -13.80 12.80
N ALA A 29 -1.23 -14.00 12.55
CA ALA A 29 -0.69 -14.15 11.21
C ALA A 29 -1.43 -15.26 10.44
N GLY A 30 -1.97 -14.90 9.26
CA GLY A 30 -2.65 -15.80 8.36
C GLY A 30 -4.00 -16.37 8.87
N TRP A 31 -4.56 -15.90 9.99
CA TRP A 31 -5.75 -16.56 10.60
C TRP A 31 -6.94 -16.70 9.65
N PHE A 32 -7.21 -15.74 8.80
CA PHE A 32 -8.30 -15.76 7.82
C PHE A 32 -7.80 -15.76 6.37
N CYS A 33 -6.51 -16.06 6.20
CA CYS A 33 -5.87 -16.08 4.89
C CYS A 33 -6.44 -17.19 4.01
N GLY A 34 -6.67 -16.88 2.72
CA GLY A 34 -7.15 -17.85 1.73
C GLY A 34 -8.61 -18.23 1.86
N LEU A 35 -9.37 -17.60 2.78
CA LEU A 35 -10.81 -17.86 2.91
C LEU A 35 -11.59 -17.16 1.78
N ASN A 36 -11.30 -17.55 0.55
CA ASN A 36 -11.81 -16.92 -0.68
C ASN A 36 -13.29 -17.22 -0.99
N GLN A 37 -13.98 -17.94 -0.10
CA GLN A 37 -15.43 -18.16 -0.12
C GLN A 37 -16.13 -17.57 1.11
N LEU A 38 -15.38 -16.95 2.04
CA LEU A 38 -15.93 -16.40 3.27
C LEU A 38 -16.72 -15.13 2.98
N ASP A 39 -18.03 -15.19 3.09
CA ASP A 39 -18.92 -14.04 2.93
C ASP A 39 -19.38 -13.42 4.26
N THR A 40 -19.26 -14.17 5.36
CA THR A 40 -19.73 -13.75 6.69
C THR A 40 -18.72 -14.10 7.78
N LEU A 41 -18.23 -13.09 8.49
CA LEU A 41 -17.38 -13.22 9.67
C LEU A 41 -18.01 -12.46 10.85
N GLU A 42 -18.43 -13.19 11.86
CA GLU A 42 -19.11 -12.65 13.04
C GLU A 42 -18.25 -12.82 14.30
N GLY A 43 -18.42 -11.93 15.27
CA GLY A 43 -17.80 -12.07 16.57
C GLY A 43 -16.36 -11.59 16.67
N LEU A 44 -15.85 -10.84 15.68
CA LEU A 44 -14.49 -10.25 15.72
C LEU A 44 -14.25 -9.43 17.00
N GLN A 45 -15.29 -8.81 17.55
CA GLN A 45 -15.21 -8.05 18.82
C GLN A 45 -14.86 -8.91 20.05
N TYR A 46 -14.90 -10.23 19.92
CA TYR A 46 -14.47 -11.17 20.97
C TYR A 46 -13.01 -11.60 20.83
N LEU A 47 -12.33 -11.14 19.79
CA LEU A 47 -10.90 -11.40 19.62
C LEU A 47 -10.10 -10.33 20.37
N ASP A 48 -9.45 -10.73 21.46
CA ASP A 48 -8.51 -9.86 22.19
C ASP A 48 -7.17 -9.80 21.45
N THR A 49 -6.90 -8.65 20.82
CA THR A 49 -5.65 -8.43 20.05
C THR A 49 -4.58 -7.70 20.85
N SER A 50 -4.79 -7.39 22.12
CA SER A 50 -3.91 -6.55 22.95
C SER A 50 -2.47 -7.08 23.12
N LYS A 51 -2.24 -8.37 22.86
CA LYS A 51 -0.92 -9.00 22.92
C LYS A 51 -0.37 -9.41 21.54
N VAL A 52 -1.10 -9.08 20.49
CA VAL A 52 -0.68 -9.45 19.14
C VAL A 52 0.45 -8.55 18.68
N THR A 53 1.54 -9.17 18.24
CA THR A 53 2.71 -8.49 17.66
C THR A 53 2.82 -8.66 16.15
N ASN A 54 2.12 -9.66 15.58
CA ASN A 54 2.19 -9.99 14.17
C ASN A 54 0.81 -10.27 13.59
N MET A 55 0.40 -9.47 12.59
CA MET A 55 -0.86 -9.58 11.85
C MET A 55 -0.65 -9.84 10.36
N ASN A 56 0.56 -10.29 9.95
CA ASN A 56 0.83 -10.49 8.53
C ASN A 56 -0.16 -11.49 7.91
N HIS A 57 -0.59 -11.21 6.68
CA HIS A 57 -1.55 -12.03 5.93
C HIS A 57 -2.88 -12.31 6.66
N MET A 58 -3.24 -11.62 7.75
CA MET A 58 -4.39 -12.01 8.58
C MET A 58 -5.69 -12.15 7.77
N PHE A 59 -5.94 -11.28 6.79
CA PHE A 59 -7.11 -11.29 5.90
C PHE A 59 -6.72 -11.38 4.42
N SER A 60 -5.54 -11.90 4.12
CA SER A 60 -5.07 -12.03 2.73
C SER A 60 -5.94 -13.03 1.96
N ASP A 61 -6.27 -12.71 0.69
CA ASP A 61 -7.11 -13.54 -0.19
C ASP A 61 -8.46 -13.96 0.47
N CYS A 62 -9.11 -12.99 1.12
CA CYS A 62 -10.37 -13.20 1.82
C CYS A 62 -11.53 -12.58 1.01
N ALA A 63 -12.67 -13.30 0.90
CA ALA A 63 -13.82 -12.84 0.10
C ALA A 63 -14.74 -11.85 0.82
N LEU A 64 -14.41 -11.42 2.03
CA LEU A 64 -15.22 -10.45 2.78
C LEU A 64 -15.35 -9.12 2.03
N SER A 65 -16.58 -8.62 1.91
CA SER A 65 -16.85 -7.34 1.27
C SER A 65 -16.70 -6.14 2.22
N CYS A 66 -16.86 -6.35 3.51
CA CYS A 66 -16.78 -5.32 4.55
C CYS A 66 -16.04 -5.87 5.77
N LEU A 67 -15.15 -5.05 6.34
CA LEU A 67 -14.47 -5.35 7.60
C LEU A 67 -14.49 -4.13 8.51
N ASP A 68 -14.95 -4.31 9.75
CA ASP A 68 -14.81 -3.32 10.83
C ASP A 68 -13.83 -3.85 11.88
N LEU A 69 -12.65 -3.25 11.90
CA LEU A 69 -11.56 -3.60 12.82
C LEU A 69 -11.28 -2.46 13.82
N SER A 70 -12.21 -1.51 13.98
CA SER A 70 -12.05 -0.34 14.86
C SER A 70 -11.83 -0.71 16.33
N HIS A 71 -12.18 -1.93 16.72
CA HIS A 71 -12.02 -2.47 18.07
C HIS A 71 -10.70 -3.23 18.30
N PHE A 72 -9.88 -3.41 17.25
CA PHE A 72 -8.59 -4.08 17.40
C PHE A 72 -7.62 -3.18 18.16
N ASP A 73 -6.98 -3.74 19.19
CA ASP A 73 -5.81 -3.15 19.82
C ASP A 73 -4.56 -3.58 19.04
N THR A 74 -3.92 -2.64 18.37
CA THR A 74 -2.75 -2.90 17.53
C THR A 74 -1.46 -2.25 18.07
N ALA A 75 -1.50 -1.71 19.29
CA ALA A 75 -0.37 -0.96 19.89
C ALA A 75 0.94 -1.78 20.05
N GLN A 76 0.86 -3.11 20.02
CA GLN A 76 2.03 -3.99 20.08
C GLN A 76 2.42 -4.57 18.72
N VAL A 77 1.66 -4.27 17.66
CA VAL A 77 1.90 -4.88 16.34
C VAL A 77 3.09 -4.22 15.65
N THR A 78 4.04 -5.04 15.23
CA THR A 78 5.24 -4.60 14.50
C THR A 78 5.22 -4.99 13.02
N ASN A 79 4.40 -5.96 12.64
CA ASN A 79 4.32 -6.47 11.27
C ASN A 79 2.86 -6.58 10.81
N MET A 80 2.52 -5.83 9.74
CA MET A 80 1.22 -5.84 9.06
C MET A 80 1.35 -6.13 7.56
N ASN A 81 2.49 -6.68 7.12
CA ASN A 81 2.68 -6.93 5.70
C ASN A 81 1.60 -7.88 5.15
N ASN A 82 1.15 -7.63 3.94
CA ASN A 82 0.12 -8.42 3.25
C ASN A 82 -1.21 -8.56 4.03
N MET A 83 -1.50 -7.74 5.06
CA MET A 83 -2.63 -7.98 5.96
C MET A 83 -3.96 -8.15 5.22
N PHE A 84 -4.17 -7.40 4.13
CA PHE A 84 -5.38 -7.45 3.31
C PHE A 84 -5.08 -7.81 1.84
N SER A 85 -3.88 -8.31 1.55
CA SER A 85 -3.47 -8.55 0.15
C SER A 85 -4.44 -9.51 -0.55
N TYR A 86 -4.73 -9.22 -1.82
CA TYR A 86 -5.64 -10.00 -2.68
C TYR A 86 -7.09 -10.11 -2.19
N SER A 87 -7.51 -9.35 -1.18
CA SER A 87 -8.90 -9.27 -0.74
C SER A 87 -9.72 -8.44 -1.74
N ALA A 88 -9.87 -8.98 -2.94
CA ALA A 88 -10.43 -8.31 -4.10
C ALA A 88 -11.92 -7.93 -3.95
N CYS A 89 -12.65 -8.59 -3.05
CA CYS A 89 -14.05 -8.31 -2.77
C CYS A 89 -14.26 -7.15 -1.79
N LEU A 90 -13.20 -6.70 -1.09
CA LEU A 90 -13.30 -5.71 -0.03
C LEU A 90 -13.67 -4.34 -0.58
N THR A 91 -14.85 -3.84 -0.20
CA THR A 91 -15.37 -2.53 -0.61
C THR A 91 -15.34 -1.50 0.51
N SER A 92 -15.34 -1.96 1.78
CA SER A 92 -15.33 -1.10 2.97
C SER A 92 -14.43 -1.68 4.05
N LEU A 93 -13.56 -0.85 4.60
CA LEU A 93 -12.61 -1.22 5.63
C LEU A 93 -12.51 -0.10 6.67
N ASN A 94 -12.80 -0.41 7.93
CA ASN A 94 -12.68 0.53 9.06
C ASN A 94 -11.46 0.18 9.91
N LEU A 95 -10.46 1.05 9.88
CA LEU A 95 -9.20 0.95 10.64
C LEU A 95 -9.06 2.08 11.68
N SER A 96 -10.13 2.76 12.07
CA SER A 96 -10.09 3.96 12.90
C SER A 96 -9.49 3.73 14.31
N GLY A 97 -9.41 2.47 14.77
CA GLY A 97 -8.79 2.11 16.05
C GLY A 97 -7.32 1.70 15.94
N PHE A 98 -6.74 1.68 14.74
CA PHE A 98 -5.37 1.18 14.56
C PHE A 98 -4.33 2.15 15.10
N ASP A 99 -3.52 1.68 16.03
CA ASP A 99 -2.23 2.26 16.39
C ASP A 99 -1.13 1.48 15.65
N ILE A 100 -0.46 2.15 14.72
CA ILE A 100 0.62 1.54 13.92
C ILE A 100 2.00 2.10 14.27
N SER A 101 2.12 2.82 15.38
CA SER A 101 3.38 3.50 15.79
C SER A 101 4.58 2.57 15.99
N GLN A 102 4.34 1.25 16.13
CA GLN A 102 5.38 0.23 16.23
C GLN A 102 5.58 -0.57 14.93
N VAL A 103 4.78 -0.30 13.89
CA VAL A 103 4.86 -1.06 12.64
C VAL A 103 6.06 -0.61 11.82
N THR A 104 6.90 -1.56 11.43
CA THR A 104 8.11 -1.33 10.63
C THR A 104 7.97 -1.80 9.18
N ASP A 105 7.03 -2.68 8.91
CA ASP A 105 6.83 -3.32 7.60
C ASP A 105 5.34 -3.27 7.21
N MET A 106 5.05 -2.56 6.11
CA MET A 106 3.71 -2.42 5.50
C MET A 106 3.70 -2.91 4.04
N TRP A 107 4.69 -3.71 3.66
CA TRP A 107 4.80 -4.26 2.32
C TRP A 107 3.50 -4.96 1.90
N SER A 108 2.98 -4.59 0.71
CA SER A 108 1.77 -5.19 0.14
C SER A 108 0.52 -5.17 1.05
N MET A 109 0.41 -4.26 2.02
CA MET A 109 -0.69 -4.30 3.01
C MET A 109 -2.08 -4.32 2.36
N PHE A 110 -2.29 -3.58 1.27
CA PHE A 110 -3.56 -3.50 0.52
C PHE A 110 -3.41 -3.97 -0.94
N ASP A 111 -2.35 -4.71 -1.27
CA ASP A 111 -2.11 -5.22 -2.61
C ASP A 111 -3.33 -6.00 -3.13
N GLY A 112 -3.81 -5.67 -4.33
CA GLY A 112 -4.92 -6.37 -4.96
C GLY A 112 -6.31 -6.13 -4.33
N CYS A 113 -6.47 -5.17 -3.41
CA CYS A 113 -7.77 -4.74 -2.91
C CYS A 113 -8.55 -3.99 -4.01
N SER A 114 -8.88 -4.69 -5.09
CA SER A 114 -9.32 -4.10 -6.36
C SER A 114 -10.73 -3.50 -6.33
N SER A 115 -11.55 -3.81 -5.33
CA SER A 115 -12.89 -3.23 -5.13
C SER A 115 -12.93 -2.10 -4.09
N LEU A 116 -11.82 -1.78 -3.44
CA LEU A 116 -11.78 -0.75 -2.39
C LEU A 116 -11.83 0.65 -3.05
N VAL A 117 -12.93 1.38 -2.79
CA VAL A 117 -13.19 2.69 -3.45
C VAL A 117 -12.58 3.85 -2.67
N ALA A 118 -12.54 3.75 -1.34
CA ALA A 118 -12.01 4.75 -0.43
C ALA A 118 -11.34 4.08 0.77
N LEU A 119 -10.33 4.73 1.33
CA LEU A 119 -9.59 4.26 2.49
C LEU A 119 -9.16 5.47 3.33
N ASP A 120 -9.49 5.47 4.61
CA ASP A 120 -9.05 6.49 5.56
C ASP A 120 -7.85 5.98 6.37
N LEU A 121 -6.72 6.64 6.17
CA LEU A 121 -5.44 6.36 6.85
C LEU A 121 -4.94 7.56 7.65
N THR A 122 -5.80 8.53 7.96
CA THR A 122 -5.41 9.78 8.63
C THR A 122 -4.85 9.59 10.05
N GLY A 123 -5.16 8.45 10.68
CA GLY A 123 -4.64 8.06 12.00
C GLY A 123 -3.31 7.31 11.98
N PHE A 124 -2.75 7.01 10.82
CA PHE A 124 -1.55 6.17 10.71
C PHE A 124 -0.27 6.95 11.02
N ASP A 125 0.42 6.58 12.09
CA ASP A 125 1.80 7.03 12.38
C ASP A 125 2.80 6.08 11.70
N THR A 126 3.31 6.50 10.55
CA THR A 126 4.24 5.70 9.73
C THR A 126 5.71 5.97 10.03
N SER A 127 6.03 6.62 11.15
CA SER A 127 7.38 7.10 11.47
C SER A 127 8.45 6.01 11.64
N GLN A 128 8.02 4.75 11.86
CA GLN A 128 8.92 3.59 11.97
C GLN A 128 8.95 2.71 10.71
N VAL A 129 8.13 3.02 9.71
CA VAL A 129 8.02 2.19 8.50
C VAL A 129 9.22 2.42 7.60
N THR A 130 9.84 1.32 7.16
CA THR A 130 11.03 1.33 6.27
C THR A 130 10.72 0.83 4.86
N ASP A 131 9.64 0.07 4.68
CA ASP A 131 9.22 -0.51 3.40
C ASP A 131 7.71 -0.29 3.17
N MET A 132 7.37 0.40 2.08
CA MET A 132 6.00 0.63 1.60
C MET A 132 5.78 0.08 0.18
N SER A 133 6.67 -0.82 -0.27
CA SER A 133 6.57 -1.40 -1.60
C SER A 133 5.25 -2.14 -1.78
N CYS A 134 4.66 -2.01 -2.96
CA CYS A 134 3.39 -2.64 -3.33
C CYS A 134 2.20 -2.30 -2.41
N MET A 135 2.30 -1.31 -1.50
CA MET A 135 1.28 -1.09 -0.45
C MET A 135 -0.14 -0.95 -1.02
N PHE A 136 -0.31 -0.32 -2.18
CA PHE A 136 -1.60 -0.13 -2.87
C PHE A 136 -1.59 -0.74 -4.28
N TYR A 137 -0.70 -1.69 -4.55
CA TYR A 137 -0.62 -2.36 -5.84
C TYR A 137 -2.00 -2.89 -6.26
N GLY A 138 -2.46 -2.55 -7.47
CA GLY A 138 -3.73 -3.07 -7.98
C GLY A 138 -5.00 -2.62 -7.26
N CYS A 139 -4.95 -1.59 -6.40
CA CYS A 139 -6.14 -0.96 -5.83
C CYS A 139 -6.92 -0.20 -6.92
N SER A 140 -7.43 -0.93 -7.90
CA SER A 140 -7.89 -0.38 -9.18
C SER A 140 -9.21 0.41 -9.11
N ALA A 141 -9.99 0.28 -8.03
CA ALA A 141 -11.22 1.05 -7.80
C ALA A 141 -10.99 2.29 -6.91
N LEU A 142 -9.81 2.45 -6.30
CA LEU A 142 -9.51 3.57 -5.41
C LEU A 142 -9.46 4.88 -6.19
N THR A 143 -10.34 5.84 -5.85
CA THR A 143 -10.49 7.09 -6.62
C THR A 143 -9.69 8.25 -6.06
N SER A 144 -9.44 8.25 -4.76
CA SER A 144 -8.64 9.27 -4.09
C SER A 144 -7.91 8.68 -2.89
N LEU A 145 -6.74 9.23 -2.58
CA LEU A 145 -5.95 8.82 -1.41
C LEU A 145 -5.22 10.04 -0.86
N ASP A 146 -5.40 10.30 0.43
CA ASP A 146 -4.67 11.34 1.16
C ASP A 146 -3.64 10.72 2.10
N LEU A 147 -2.36 10.85 1.75
CA LEU A 147 -1.22 10.39 2.52
C LEU A 147 -0.39 11.57 3.08
N SER A 148 -0.99 12.76 3.17
CA SER A 148 -0.29 13.97 3.64
C SER A 148 0.22 13.88 5.08
N ARG A 149 -0.30 12.93 5.86
CA ARG A 149 0.13 12.68 7.25
C ARG A 149 1.18 11.57 7.38
N PHE A 150 1.50 10.88 6.29
CA PHE A 150 2.54 9.85 6.32
C PHE A 150 3.91 10.49 6.57
N ASN A 151 4.61 10.00 7.57
CA ASN A 151 6.03 10.27 7.76
C ASN A 151 6.82 9.16 7.07
N THR A 152 7.48 9.51 5.97
CA THR A 152 8.26 8.55 5.15
C THR A 152 9.77 8.74 5.29
N SER A 153 10.23 9.47 6.31
CA SER A 153 11.64 9.80 6.51
C SER A 153 12.57 8.57 6.71
N GLU A 154 12.00 7.43 7.10
CA GLU A 154 12.74 6.16 7.25
C GLU A 154 12.55 5.21 6.05
N VAL A 155 11.67 5.55 5.11
CA VAL A 155 11.32 4.67 3.98
C VAL A 155 12.39 4.68 2.90
N ALA A 156 12.90 3.48 2.59
CA ALA A 156 13.91 3.27 1.54
C ALA A 156 13.32 2.64 0.26
N TYR A 157 12.16 1.99 0.36
CA TYR A 157 11.55 1.20 -0.70
C TYR A 157 10.10 1.63 -0.92
N MET A 158 9.76 2.05 -2.16
CA MET A 158 8.41 2.42 -2.61
C MET A 158 8.11 1.86 -4.02
N GLU A 159 8.83 0.82 -4.44
CA GLU A 159 8.57 0.20 -5.72
C GLU A 159 7.13 -0.33 -5.79
N ASP A 160 6.51 -0.14 -6.96
CA ASP A 160 5.14 -0.60 -7.23
C ASP A 160 4.06 -0.04 -6.29
N MET A 161 4.33 0.98 -5.45
CA MET A 161 3.43 1.42 -4.38
C MET A 161 2.01 1.71 -4.86
N PHE A 162 1.84 2.32 -6.04
CA PHE A 162 0.53 2.64 -6.66
C PHE A 162 0.37 1.97 -8.03
N TYR A 163 1.08 0.88 -8.27
CA TYR A 163 1.00 0.16 -9.54
C TYR A 163 -0.46 -0.23 -9.86
N GLU A 164 -0.92 0.12 -11.10
CA GLU A 164 -2.29 -0.18 -11.58
C GLU A 164 -3.44 0.36 -10.69
N CYS A 165 -3.22 1.44 -9.94
CA CYS A 165 -4.30 2.21 -9.32
C CYS A 165 -5.06 2.99 -10.39
N ARG A 166 -5.78 2.27 -11.27
CA ARG A 166 -6.33 2.80 -12.53
C ARG A 166 -7.38 3.89 -12.36
N ALA A 167 -8.19 3.83 -11.29
CA ALA A 167 -9.24 4.81 -11.02
C ALA A 167 -8.75 6.02 -10.22
N LEU A 168 -7.48 6.05 -9.80
CA LEU A 168 -6.95 7.10 -8.92
C LEU A 168 -6.90 8.44 -9.67
N ILE A 169 -7.72 9.41 -9.23
CA ILE A 169 -7.83 10.75 -9.80
C ILE A 169 -7.03 11.75 -8.97
N SER A 170 -7.03 11.58 -7.64
CA SER A 170 -6.39 12.49 -6.69
C SER A 170 -5.51 11.72 -5.71
N LEU A 171 -4.24 12.13 -5.62
CA LEU A 171 -3.24 11.56 -4.71
C LEU A 171 -2.49 12.70 -4.03
N ASN A 172 -2.57 12.75 -2.69
CA ASN A 172 -1.88 13.75 -1.89
C ASN A 172 -0.65 13.15 -1.18
N LEU A 173 0.54 13.50 -1.64
CA LEU A 173 1.84 13.06 -1.11
C LEU A 173 2.59 14.20 -0.42
N SER A 174 1.92 15.26 0.02
CA SER A 174 2.58 16.46 0.56
C SER A 174 3.36 16.22 1.87
N GLY A 175 3.09 15.10 2.56
CA GLY A 175 3.83 14.70 3.77
C GLY A 175 5.08 13.84 3.50
N PHE A 176 5.33 13.45 2.24
CA PHE A 176 6.43 12.54 1.94
C PHE A 176 7.80 13.22 2.09
N ASP A 177 8.66 12.61 2.88
CA ASP A 177 10.10 12.85 2.90
C ASP A 177 10.79 11.64 2.24
N THR A 178 11.43 11.86 1.11
CA THR A 178 12.05 10.80 0.31
C THR A 178 13.59 10.84 0.35
N ALA A 179 14.17 11.47 1.38
CA ALA A 179 15.63 11.62 1.49
C ALA A 179 16.40 10.29 1.58
N LYS A 180 15.73 9.21 2.05
CA LYS A 180 16.30 7.86 2.13
C LYS A 180 15.85 6.93 1.00
N LEU A 181 14.97 7.41 0.11
CA LEU A 181 14.41 6.57 -0.96
C LEU A 181 15.49 6.13 -1.94
N THR A 182 15.58 4.83 -2.19
CA THR A 182 16.55 4.22 -3.11
C THR A 182 15.87 3.50 -4.28
N HIS A 183 14.63 3.01 -4.09
CA HIS A 183 13.85 2.25 -5.06
C HIS A 183 12.47 2.89 -5.23
N MET A 184 12.11 3.26 -6.47
CA MET A 184 10.79 3.77 -6.82
C MET A 184 10.30 3.27 -8.19
N GLU A 185 10.84 2.14 -8.64
CA GLU A 185 10.44 1.52 -9.91
C GLU A 185 8.94 1.29 -9.93
N ARG A 186 8.32 1.61 -11.05
CA ARG A 186 6.89 1.40 -11.33
C ARG A 186 5.95 2.04 -10.30
N MET A 187 6.44 2.99 -9.45
CA MET A 187 5.66 3.55 -8.34
C MET A 187 4.27 4.03 -8.75
N PHE A 188 4.12 4.67 -9.93
CA PHE A 188 2.84 5.17 -10.46
C PHE A 188 2.43 4.48 -11.75
N ARG A 189 3.06 3.36 -12.11
CA ARG A 189 2.75 2.67 -13.35
C ARG A 189 1.27 2.29 -13.42
N GLY A 190 0.62 2.64 -14.55
CA GLY A 190 -0.78 2.30 -14.79
C GLY A 190 -1.80 3.15 -14.02
N CYS A 191 -1.38 4.24 -13.34
CA CYS A 191 -2.29 5.24 -12.76
C CYS A 191 -2.98 6.03 -13.87
N SER A 192 -3.82 5.38 -14.66
CA SER A 192 -4.31 5.87 -15.96
C SER A 192 -5.33 7.02 -15.85
N SER A 193 -5.93 7.24 -14.68
CA SER A 193 -6.86 8.35 -14.43
C SER A 193 -6.23 9.56 -13.74
N LEU A 194 -4.95 9.47 -13.34
CA LEU A 194 -4.27 10.54 -12.62
C LEU A 194 -3.95 11.69 -13.59
N THR A 195 -4.57 12.87 -13.40
CA THR A 195 -4.42 14.02 -14.29
C THR A 195 -3.30 14.97 -13.89
N SER A 196 -2.94 14.97 -12.62
CA SER A 196 -1.85 15.78 -12.05
C SER A 196 -1.21 15.04 -10.87
N LEU A 197 0.07 15.28 -10.64
CA LEU A 197 0.83 14.72 -9.53
C LEU A 197 1.84 15.76 -9.04
N ASN A 198 1.78 16.09 -7.76
CA ASN A 198 2.73 17.02 -7.15
C ASN A 198 3.87 16.24 -6.48
N LEU A 199 5.07 16.37 -7.02
CA LEU A 199 6.30 15.73 -6.53
C LEU A 199 7.35 16.78 -6.09
N SER A 200 6.93 18.01 -5.83
CA SER A 200 7.84 19.12 -5.50
C SER A 200 8.67 18.91 -4.22
N ASN A 201 8.20 18.01 -3.32
CA ASN A 201 8.90 17.63 -2.09
C ASN A 201 9.76 16.36 -2.24
N PHE A 202 9.78 15.72 -3.42
CA PHE A 202 10.57 14.51 -3.62
C PHE A 202 12.07 14.84 -3.74
N ASN A 203 12.86 14.21 -2.90
CA ASN A 203 14.31 14.17 -2.99
C ASN A 203 14.73 12.82 -3.58
N THR A 204 15.26 12.82 -4.81
CA THR A 204 15.64 11.59 -5.51
C THR A 204 17.16 11.35 -5.54
N SER A 205 17.94 12.11 -4.74
CA SER A 205 19.40 12.07 -4.77
C SER A 205 20.02 10.71 -4.40
N GLN A 206 19.25 9.81 -3.76
CA GLN A 206 19.68 8.46 -3.42
C GLN A 206 19.05 7.39 -4.32
N VAL A 207 18.14 7.79 -5.22
CA VAL A 207 17.39 6.83 -6.06
C VAL A 207 18.30 6.28 -7.14
N LYS A 208 18.30 4.95 -7.28
CA LYS A 208 19.09 4.22 -8.28
C LYS A 208 18.24 3.69 -9.42
N TYR A 209 16.98 3.37 -9.16
CA TYR A 209 16.10 2.73 -10.13
C TYR A 209 14.81 3.53 -10.26
N MET A 210 14.54 3.96 -11.51
CA MET A 210 13.35 4.74 -11.90
C MET A 210 12.63 4.11 -13.09
N ASP A 211 12.79 2.78 -13.30
CA ASP A 211 12.16 2.10 -14.43
C ASP A 211 10.65 2.23 -14.34
N GLU A 212 10.03 2.60 -15.44
CA GLU A 212 8.58 2.64 -15.62
C GLU A 212 7.80 3.47 -14.58
N VAL A 213 8.44 4.40 -13.85
CA VAL A 213 7.79 5.16 -12.74
C VAL A 213 6.44 5.74 -13.16
N PHE A 214 6.33 6.34 -14.34
CA PHE A 214 5.08 6.93 -14.86
C PHE A 214 4.51 6.17 -16.07
N CYS A 215 4.99 4.96 -16.33
CA CYS A 215 4.54 4.19 -17.49
C CYS A 215 3.02 3.97 -17.44
N GLY A 216 2.30 4.32 -18.51
CA GLY A 216 0.85 4.14 -18.58
C GLY A 216 0.02 5.17 -17.81
N CYS A 217 0.60 6.27 -17.31
CA CYS A 217 -0.15 7.42 -16.77
C CYS A 217 -0.80 8.19 -17.92
N THR A 218 -1.81 7.59 -18.55
CA THR A 218 -2.38 8.08 -19.83
C THR A 218 -3.09 9.41 -19.72
N ALA A 219 -3.66 9.77 -18.56
CA ALA A 219 -4.39 11.02 -18.33
C ALA A 219 -3.49 12.17 -17.82
N LEU A 220 -2.22 11.92 -17.51
CA LEU A 220 -1.32 12.90 -16.91
C LEU A 220 -1.04 14.05 -17.91
N LEU A 221 -1.44 15.28 -17.54
CA LEU A 221 -1.38 16.45 -18.43
C LEU A 221 -0.04 17.20 -18.35
N ALA A 222 0.52 17.26 -17.16
CA ALA A 222 1.78 17.94 -16.87
C ALA A 222 2.49 17.23 -15.72
N LEU A 223 3.81 17.29 -15.72
CA LEU A 223 4.65 16.74 -14.66
C LEU A 223 5.85 17.67 -14.47
N ASP A 224 6.01 18.18 -13.26
CA ASP A 224 7.18 18.97 -12.86
C ASP A 224 8.18 18.07 -12.15
N LEU A 225 9.35 17.91 -12.75
CA LEU A 225 10.45 17.09 -12.24
C LEU A 225 11.70 17.94 -11.93
N ALA A 226 11.56 19.26 -11.83
CA ALA A 226 12.71 20.16 -11.63
C ALA A 226 13.55 19.81 -10.39
N ASN A 227 12.95 19.16 -9.39
CA ASN A 227 13.64 18.73 -8.17
C ASN A 227 14.23 17.30 -8.26
N PHE A 228 14.07 16.61 -9.39
CA PHE A 228 14.59 15.25 -9.52
C PHE A 228 16.11 15.30 -9.76
N ASP A 229 16.88 14.79 -8.82
CA ASP A 229 18.30 14.51 -9.00
C ASP A 229 18.47 13.07 -9.54
N THR A 230 18.94 12.97 -10.77
CA THR A 230 19.16 11.67 -11.43
C THR A 230 20.64 11.24 -11.47
N SER A 231 21.49 11.92 -10.70
CA SER A 231 22.95 11.70 -10.74
C SER A 231 23.39 10.30 -10.28
N GLN A 232 22.56 9.62 -9.48
CA GLN A 232 22.80 8.26 -9.00
C GLN A 232 21.97 7.20 -9.73
N VAL A 233 21.14 7.60 -10.71
CA VAL A 233 20.22 6.68 -11.38
C VAL A 233 20.97 5.77 -12.36
N GLU A 234 20.83 4.47 -12.17
CA GLU A 234 21.43 3.42 -12.98
C GLU A 234 20.48 2.89 -14.06
N SER A 235 19.15 2.97 -13.82
CA SER A 235 18.11 2.56 -14.76
C SER A 235 16.89 3.47 -14.70
N MET A 236 16.36 3.86 -15.87
CA MET A 236 15.12 4.63 -16.03
C MET A 236 14.35 4.20 -17.28
N SER A 237 14.41 2.92 -17.61
CA SER A 237 13.79 2.36 -18.82
C SER A 237 12.29 2.63 -18.83
N ALA A 238 11.76 3.04 -19.99
CA ALA A 238 10.31 3.24 -20.21
C ALA A 238 9.60 4.17 -19.22
N MET A 239 10.33 5.07 -18.52
CA MET A 239 9.83 5.93 -17.44
C MET A 239 8.54 6.66 -17.80
N PHE A 240 8.39 7.14 -19.04
CA PHE A 240 7.23 7.89 -19.54
C PHE A 240 6.47 7.18 -20.64
N LYS A 241 6.70 5.87 -20.83
CA LYS A 241 6.02 5.10 -21.87
C LYS A 241 4.50 5.14 -21.66
N GLY A 242 3.75 5.54 -22.68
CA GLY A 242 2.29 5.57 -22.62
C GLY A 242 1.69 6.78 -21.89
N CYS A 243 2.46 7.79 -21.51
CA CYS A 243 1.95 9.07 -21.01
C CYS A 243 1.33 9.90 -22.16
N SER A 244 0.23 9.42 -22.75
CA SER A 244 -0.28 9.93 -24.02
C SER A 244 -0.88 11.31 -23.96
N SER A 245 -1.27 11.82 -22.78
CA SER A 245 -1.79 13.17 -22.58
C SER A 245 -0.73 14.20 -22.20
N LEU A 246 0.51 13.76 -21.96
CA LEU A 246 1.60 14.65 -21.59
C LEU A 246 2.10 15.40 -22.82
N THR A 247 1.89 16.73 -22.84
CA THR A 247 2.19 17.57 -24.01
C THR A 247 3.58 18.21 -23.99
N SER A 248 4.18 18.32 -22.81
CA SER A 248 5.54 18.83 -22.62
C SER A 248 6.18 18.19 -21.40
N LEU A 249 7.48 18.01 -21.45
CA LEU A 249 8.29 17.49 -20.36
C LEU A 249 9.67 18.11 -20.45
N ASP A 250 10.12 18.75 -19.39
CA ASP A 250 11.47 19.30 -19.31
C ASP A 250 12.39 18.32 -18.56
N LEU A 251 13.35 17.77 -19.28
CA LEU A 251 14.38 16.86 -18.76
C LEU A 251 15.79 17.47 -18.90
N SER A 252 15.90 18.77 -19.12
CA SER A 252 17.17 19.45 -19.40
C SER A 252 18.20 19.33 -18.26
N HIS A 253 17.73 19.07 -17.04
CA HIS A 253 18.57 18.88 -15.84
C HIS A 253 18.84 17.42 -15.50
N PHE A 254 18.28 16.45 -16.24
CA PHE A 254 18.54 15.03 -15.99
C PHE A 254 20.00 14.68 -16.29
N ASN A 255 20.67 14.09 -15.31
CA ASN A 255 22.00 13.54 -15.46
C ASN A 255 21.90 12.04 -15.80
N THR A 256 22.27 11.68 -17.03
CA THR A 256 22.20 10.30 -17.51
C THR A 256 23.55 9.60 -17.52
N SER A 257 24.57 10.16 -16.89
CA SER A 257 25.96 9.67 -16.94
C SER A 257 26.15 8.28 -16.33
N GLN A 258 25.29 7.89 -15.40
CA GLN A 258 25.32 6.58 -14.73
C GLN A 258 24.28 5.58 -15.32
N VAL A 259 23.39 6.06 -16.20
CA VAL A 259 22.30 5.24 -16.75
C VAL A 259 22.83 4.15 -17.68
N LYS A 260 22.42 2.90 -17.46
CA LYS A 260 22.83 1.71 -18.20
C LYS A 260 21.68 1.17 -19.07
N SER A 261 20.41 1.52 -18.77
CA SER A 261 19.24 1.04 -19.49
C SER A 261 18.05 2.02 -19.41
#